data_9b216ca98fa610f79c880d8477b2c391
#
_entry.id   9b216ca98fa610f79c880d8477b2c391
#
_cell.length_a   1.000
_cell.length_b   1.000
_cell.length_c   1.000
_cell.angle_alpha   90.00
_cell.angle_beta   90.00
_cell.angle_gamma   90.00
#
_symmetry.space_group_name_H-M   'P 1'
#
loop_
_entity.id
_entity.type
_entity.pdbx_description
1 polymer ?
#
loop_
_entity_poly.entity_id
_entity_poly.type
_entity_poly.pdbx_seq_one_letter_code
_entity_poly.pdbx_strand_id
1 'polypeptide(L)'
;MVGGINTRAQLFNQDSLKLISREFTFTEGPAVDREGNIYFTDQPNNKIWKYSTNGDLSLFKDSSGRANGLYFNHLNQLLSCSDEKNEIWSINMDGKVTVLLSAVDGRKLNGPNDLWVDEKGGIYFTDPYYQRDYWDRKKPEIAGQKVYYLPFGKGKKPIVVADDLTKPNGIVGSPDGRYLYVADIERNKTYRYVIQSKGKLSSQTAVIEHGSDGLTLDSQGNIYLTGRGVSIYSPKGELIGHIEINEPWTSNVCFGGKDRTDLFITASTAIYCIPMRTKGVK
;
A
#
# COMPACT_ATOMS: atom_id res chain seq x y z
N MET A 1 -12.87 -41.49 -19.03
CA MET A 1 -11.81 -40.53 -18.70
C MET A 1 -12.37 -39.63 -17.58
N VAL A 2 -11.93 -39.88 -16.36
CA VAL A 2 -12.35 -39.10 -15.19
C VAL A 2 -11.47 -37.84 -15.18
N GLY A 3 -12.06 -36.70 -15.52
CA GLY A 3 -11.37 -35.40 -15.44
C GLY A 3 -10.96 -35.12 -14.00
N GLY A 4 -9.66 -35.07 -13.77
CA GLY A 4 -9.12 -34.68 -12.47
C GLY A 4 -9.59 -33.26 -12.13
N ILE A 5 -10.38 -33.13 -11.08
CA ILE A 5 -10.69 -31.84 -10.43
C ILE A 5 -9.37 -31.39 -9.84
N ASN A 6 -8.71 -30.42 -10.49
CA ASN A 6 -7.59 -29.70 -9.91
C ASN A 6 -8.17 -28.86 -8.75
N THR A 7 -8.23 -29.43 -7.55
CA THR A 7 -8.53 -28.69 -6.32
C THR A 7 -7.32 -27.79 -6.06
N ARG A 8 -7.34 -26.56 -6.59
CA ARG A 8 -6.44 -25.49 -6.11
C ARG A 8 -6.62 -25.42 -4.59
N ALA A 9 -5.55 -25.58 -3.84
CA ALA A 9 -5.58 -25.47 -2.39
C ALA A 9 -6.20 -24.12 -2.03
N GLN A 10 -7.28 -24.12 -1.27
CA GLN A 10 -7.97 -22.91 -0.84
C GLN A 10 -7.01 -22.05 -0.01
N LEU A 11 -6.79 -20.79 -0.42
CA LEU A 11 -5.82 -19.89 0.21
C LEU A 11 -6.24 -19.42 1.61
N PHE A 12 -7.53 -19.44 1.91
CA PHE A 12 -8.13 -18.97 3.17
C PHE A 12 -9.46 -19.70 3.43
N ASN A 13 -10.00 -19.50 4.65
CA ASN A 13 -11.39 -19.84 4.97
C ASN A 13 -12.14 -18.53 5.25
N GLN A 14 -13.18 -18.22 4.47
CA GLN A 14 -13.99 -17.00 4.63
C GLN A 14 -14.60 -16.89 6.04
N ASP A 15 -15.02 -18.00 6.63
CA ASP A 15 -15.61 -18.01 7.99
C ASP A 15 -14.62 -17.63 9.09
N SER A 16 -13.33 -17.59 8.77
CA SER A 16 -12.27 -17.15 9.69
C SER A 16 -12.02 -15.65 9.65
N LEU A 17 -12.73 -14.90 8.79
CA LEU A 17 -12.65 -13.44 8.75
C LEU A 17 -13.14 -12.84 10.05
N LYS A 18 -12.33 -12.02 10.68
CA LYS A 18 -12.65 -11.36 11.95
C LYS A 18 -12.70 -9.85 11.76
N LEU A 19 -13.79 -9.23 12.17
CA LEU A 19 -13.85 -7.80 12.44
C LEU A 19 -13.03 -7.53 13.71
N ILE A 20 -12.04 -6.66 13.62
CA ILE A 20 -11.22 -6.26 14.77
C ILE A 20 -11.80 -5.03 15.46
N SER A 21 -12.09 -3.98 14.69
CA SER A 21 -12.74 -2.76 15.20
C SER A 21 -13.47 -2.01 14.08
N ARG A 22 -14.44 -1.16 14.47
CA ARG A 22 -15.21 -0.27 13.58
C ARG A 22 -15.35 1.12 14.21
N GLU A 23 -14.24 1.67 14.72
CA GLU A 23 -14.25 2.92 15.49
C GLU A 23 -13.59 4.08 14.69
N PHE A 24 -13.33 3.88 13.41
CA PHE A 24 -12.58 4.81 12.59
C PHE A 24 -13.48 5.61 11.65
N THR A 25 -12.92 6.63 11.02
CA THR A 25 -13.62 7.41 9.98
C THR A 25 -13.31 6.86 8.59
N PHE A 26 -12.04 6.62 8.29
CA PHE A 26 -11.60 5.95 7.07
C PHE A 26 -10.20 5.39 7.25
N THR A 27 -10.13 4.06 7.28
CA THR A 27 -8.88 3.33 7.50
C THR A 27 -8.12 3.11 6.20
N GLU A 28 -6.79 3.26 6.25
CA GLU A 28 -5.91 3.16 5.10
C GLU A 28 -4.52 2.62 5.46
N GLY A 29 -3.69 2.45 4.45
CA GLY A 29 -2.26 2.31 4.44
C GLY A 29 -1.65 1.38 5.48
N PRO A 30 -2.07 0.11 5.61
CA PRO A 30 -1.52 -0.78 6.62
C PRO A 30 -0.08 -1.17 6.28
N ALA A 31 0.79 -1.11 7.28
CA ALA A 31 2.18 -1.54 7.21
C ALA A 31 2.54 -2.42 8.40
N VAL A 32 3.48 -3.32 8.20
CA VAL A 32 3.87 -4.29 9.21
C VAL A 32 5.32 -4.08 9.65
N ASP A 33 5.56 -4.03 10.97
CA ASP A 33 6.91 -3.95 11.54
C ASP A 33 7.62 -5.33 11.57
N ARG A 34 8.85 -5.37 12.05
CA ARG A 34 9.64 -6.61 12.11
C ARG A 34 9.05 -7.66 13.04
N GLU A 35 8.36 -7.26 14.09
CA GLU A 35 7.71 -8.12 15.08
C GLU A 35 6.37 -8.66 14.61
N GLY A 36 5.83 -8.15 13.49
CA GLY A 36 4.52 -8.55 12.95
C GLY A 36 3.35 -7.66 13.39
N ASN A 37 3.61 -6.60 14.16
CA ASN A 37 2.57 -5.64 14.49
C ASN A 37 2.20 -4.82 13.25
N ILE A 38 0.93 -4.47 13.15
CA ILE A 38 0.38 -3.68 12.05
C ILE A 38 0.21 -2.23 12.49
N TYR A 39 0.62 -1.31 11.63
CA TYR A 39 0.31 0.11 11.75
C TYR A 39 -0.58 0.50 10.58
N PHE A 40 -1.62 1.27 10.83
CA PHE A 40 -2.57 1.72 9.81
C PHE A 40 -3.03 3.14 10.10
N THR A 41 -3.52 3.82 9.09
CA THR A 41 -3.97 5.20 9.19
C THR A 41 -5.49 5.28 9.35
N ASP A 42 -5.94 6.24 10.13
CA ASP A 42 -7.29 6.77 10.11
C ASP A 42 -7.18 8.21 9.58
N GLN A 43 -7.16 8.30 8.25
CA GLN A 43 -6.75 9.50 7.51
C GLN A 43 -7.56 10.75 7.88
N PRO A 44 -8.90 10.73 7.92
CA PRO A 44 -9.68 11.92 8.27
C PRO A 44 -9.46 12.38 9.71
N ASN A 45 -9.20 11.44 10.62
CA ASN A 45 -8.91 11.72 12.03
C ASN A 45 -7.44 12.09 12.31
N ASN A 46 -6.60 12.10 11.25
CA ASN A 46 -5.19 12.49 11.34
C ASN A 46 -4.36 11.61 12.29
N LYS A 47 -4.63 10.30 12.33
CA LYS A 47 -4.05 9.35 13.29
C LYS A 47 -3.39 8.17 12.60
N ILE A 48 -2.36 7.62 13.27
CA ILE A 48 -1.81 6.30 12.98
C ILE A 48 -2.05 5.41 14.20
N TRP A 49 -2.64 4.26 13.99
CA TRP A 49 -2.92 3.25 14.99
C TRP A 49 -1.97 2.07 14.88
N LYS A 50 -1.78 1.35 15.97
CA LYS A 50 -1.04 0.08 16.03
C LYS A 50 -1.96 -1.02 16.51
N TYR A 51 -1.97 -2.13 15.76
CA TYR A 51 -2.56 -3.40 16.16
C TYR A 51 -1.44 -4.41 16.42
N SER A 52 -1.29 -4.81 17.69
CA SER A 52 -0.18 -5.66 18.11
C SER A 52 -0.42 -7.14 17.76
N THR A 53 0.66 -7.92 17.74
CA THR A 53 0.56 -9.39 17.58
C THR A 53 -0.15 -10.09 18.73
N ASN A 54 -0.42 -9.39 19.82
CA ASN A 54 -1.22 -9.89 20.95
C ASN A 54 -2.71 -9.52 20.83
N GLY A 55 -3.08 -8.76 19.78
CA GLY A 55 -4.45 -8.32 19.56
C GLY A 55 -4.82 -6.98 20.19
N ASP A 56 -3.85 -6.23 20.72
CA ASP A 56 -4.10 -4.93 21.34
C ASP A 56 -4.13 -3.82 20.28
N LEU A 57 -5.14 -2.95 20.35
CA LEU A 57 -5.26 -1.75 19.53
C LEU A 57 -4.84 -0.53 20.35
N SER A 58 -3.92 0.26 19.85
CA SER A 58 -3.40 1.47 20.52
C SER A 58 -3.09 2.58 19.53
N LEU A 59 -3.20 3.83 19.99
CA LEU A 59 -2.78 4.99 19.21
C LEU A 59 -1.24 5.04 19.18
N PHE A 60 -0.66 4.98 17.98
CA PHE A 60 0.78 5.15 17.79
C PHE A 60 1.16 6.62 17.63
N LYS A 61 0.40 7.36 16.80
CA LYS A 61 0.69 8.77 16.53
C LYS A 61 -0.57 9.57 16.30
N ASP A 62 -0.69 10.66 17.04
CA ASP A 62 -1.59 11.76 16.74
C ASP A 62 -0.89 12.75 15.79
N SER A 63 -1.65 13.53 15.02
CA SER A 63 -1.11 14.51 14.09
C SER A 63 -0.17 13.86 13.05
N SER A 64 -0.69 12.86 12.33
CA SER A 64 0.03 12.09 11.32
C SER A 64 0.27 12.84 9.98
N GLY A 65 -0.23 14.08 9.84
CA GLY A 65 -0.29 14.79 8.57
C GLY A 65 -1.33 14.19 7.62
N ARG A 66 -2.43 13.65 8.16
CA ARG A 66 -3.46 12.90 7.44
C ARG A 66 -2.85 11.85 6.52
N ALA A 67 -1.95 11.06 7.12
CA ALA A 67 -1.22 10.03 6.40
C ALA A 67 -2.16 9.09 5.66
N ASN A 68 -1.77 8.68 4.45
CA ASN A 68 -2.42 7.65 3.67
C ASN A 68 -1.58 6.36 3.75
N GLY A 69 -0.81 5.99 2.72
CA GLY A 69 0.03 4.80 2.72
C GLY A 69 1.18 4.85 3.73
N LEU A 70 1.49 3.70 4.29
CA LEU A 70 2.60 3.48 5.22
C LEU A 70 3.49 2.33 4.74
N TYR A 71 4.77 2.36 5.11
CA TYR A 71 5.70 1.24 4.89
C TYR A 71 6.86 1.29 5.89
N PHE A 72 7.31 0.13 6.40
CA PHE A 72 8.51 0.06 7.22
C PHE A 72 9.76 -0.09 6.38
N ASN A 73 10.74 0.80 6.55
CA ASN A 73 12.04 0.68 5.92
C ASN A 73 12.96 -0.31 6.66
N HIS A 74 14.15 -0.57 6.09
CA HIS A 74 15.13 -1.50 6.68
C HIS A 74 15.71 -1.05 8.02
N LEU A 75 15.52 0.21 8.39
CA LEU A 75 15.93 0.76 9.68
C LEU A 75 14.83 0.69 10.74
N ASN A 76 13.72 -0.01 10.44
CA ASN A 76 12.51 -0.06 11.26
C ASN A 76 11.90 1.31 11.55
N GLN A 77 12.00 2.23 10.59
CA GLN A 77 11.31 3.51 10.61
C GLN A 77 10.05 3.40 9.77
N LEU A 78 8.96 3.98 10.25
CA LEU A 78 7.70 4.03 9.52
C LEU A 78 7.74 5.16 8.50
N LEU A 79 7.72 4.84 7.23
CA LEU A 79 7.55 5.81 6.15
C LEU A 79 6.07 6.10 5.96
N SER A 80 5.74 7.32 5.58
CA SER A 80 4.36 7.79 5.49
C SER A 80 4.18 8.75 4.33
N CYS A 81 3.11 8.55 3.57
CA CYS A 81 2.58 9.50 2.62
C CYS A 81 1.71 10.52 3.37
N SER A 82 2.28 11.68 3.74
CA SER A 82 1.56 12.76 4.42
C SER A 82 0.72 13.56 3.43
N ASP A 83 -0.57 13.22 3.31
CA ASP A 83 -1.48 13.82 2.34
C ASP A 83 -1.75 15.30 2.64
N GLU A 84 -1.94 15.69 3.92
CA GLU A 84 -2.19 17.08 4.30
C GLU A 84 -1.02 18.00 3.92
N LYS A 85 0.21 17.53 4.06
CA LYS A 85 1.42 18.31 3.78
C LYS A 85 1.94 18.13 2.37
N ASN A 86 1.47 17.10 1.65
CA ASN A 86 1.97 16.67 0.35
C ASN A 86 3.47 16.28 0.41
N GLU A 87 3.81 15.48 1.42
CA GLU A 87 5.18 15.14 1.77
C GLU A 87 5.38 13.64 1.97
N ILE A 88 6.60 13.16 1.83
CA ILE A 88 7.02 11.84 2.31
C ILE A 88 7.76 12.03 3.63
N TRP A 89 7.29 11.34 4.66
CA TRP A 89 7.86 11.39 6.00
C TRP A 89 8.54 10.08 6.38
N SER A 90 9.53 10.17 7.27
CA SER A 90 10.03 9.08 8.08
C SER A 90 9.69 9.34 9.54
N ILE A 91 9.06 8.39 10.20
CA ILE A 91 8.61 8.49 11.59
C ILE A 91 9.37 7.41 12.38
N ASN A 92 10.12 7.82 13.41
CA ASN A 92 10.78 6.86 14.29
C ASN A 92 9.77 6.25 15.28
N MET A 93 10.19 5.25 16.05
CA MET A 93 9.28 4.55 16.96
C MET A 93 8.83 5.40 18.17
N ASP A 94 9.47 6.56 18.40
CA ASP A 94 9.02 7.57 19.38
C ASP A 94 8.03 8.58 18.78
N GLY A 95 7.62 8.38 17.51
CA GLY A 95 6.67 9.25 16.81
C GLY A 95 7.27 10.54 16.23
N LYS A 96 8.61 10.74 16.29
CA LYS A 96 9.27 11.91 15.73
C LYS A 96 9.36 11.84 14.21
N VAL A 97 8.93 12.91 13.56
CA VAL A 97 8.90 13.03 12.09
C VAL A 97 10.20 13.64 11.56
N THR A 98 10.68 13.07 10.46
CA THR A 98 11.69 13.65 9.57
C THR A 98 11.10 13.73 8.17
N VAL A 99 11.02 14.92 7.60
CA VAL A 99 10.57 15.12 6.20
C VAL A 99 11.67 14.65 5.26
N LEU A 100 11.35 13.65 4.42
CA LEU A 100 12.27 13.12 3.41
C LEU A 100 12.12 13.85 2.07
N LEU A 101 10.90 14.25 1.73
CA LEU A 101 10.58 14.96 0.51
C LEU A 101 9.37 15.88 0.74
N SER A 102 9.48 17.16 0.35
CA SER A 102 8.40 18.16 0.45
C SER A 102 8.05 18.82 -0.89
N ALA A 103 8.91 18.66 -1.90
CA ALA A 103 8.68 19.26 -3.22
C ALA A 103 9.51 18.56 -4.29
N VAL A 104 9.07 18.66 -5.53
CA VAL A 104 9.79 18.27 -6.75
C VAL A 104 9.98 19.51 -7.60
N ASP A 105 11.24 19.92 -7.82
CA ASP A 105 11.60 21.14 -8.56
C ASP A 105 10.84 22.41 -8.06
N GLY A 106 10.74 22.53 -6.73
CA GLY A 106 10.08 23.66 -6.07
C GLY A 106 8.56 23.61 -6.05
N ARG A 107 7.94 22.57 -6.60
CA ARG A 107 6.47 22.38 -6.63
C ARG A 107 6.03 21.30 -5.65
N LYS A 108 4.93 21.52 -4.93
CA LYS A 108 4.35 20.52 -4.03
C LYS A 108 3.91 19.28 -4.81
N LEU A 109 4.06 18.12 -4.19
CA LEU A 109 3.50 16.87 -4.68
C LEU A 109 1.97 16.97 -4.82
N ASN A 110 1.37 16.14 -5.67
CA ASN A 110 -0.07 16.12 -5.90
C ASN A 110 -0.84 15.67 -4.64
N GLY A 111 -0.36 14.63 -4.02
CA GLY A 111 -0.86 14.03 -2.79
C GLY A 111 -0.35 12.59 -2.71
N PRO A 112 0.88 12.38 -2.17
CA PRO A 112 1.44 11.04 -2.10
C PRO A 112 0.43 10.08 -1.49
N ASN A 113 0.19 8.96 -2.16
CA ASN A 113 -0.86 8.04 -1.75
C ASN A 113 -0.31 6.77 -1.11
N ASP A 114 0.49 6.00 -1.84
CA ASP A 114 1.05 4.76 -1.33
C ASP A 114 2.54 4.62 -1.69
N LEU A 115 3.27 3.74 -0.99
CA LEU A 115 4.72 3.64 -1.17
C LEU A 115 5.27 2.23 -0.89
N TRP A 116 6.37 1.91 -1.55
CA TRP A 116 7.15 0.69 -1.35
C TRP A 116 8.65 1.00 -1.31
N VAL A 117 9.41 0.24 -0.53
CA VAL A 117 10.86 0.44 -0.36
C VAL A 117 11.63 -0.74 -0.96
N ASP A 118 12.58 -0.45 -1.85
CA ASP A 118 13.45 -1.46 -2.42
C ASP A 118 14.56 -1.92 -1.44
N GLU A 119 15.28 -2.97 -1.80
CA GLU A 119 16.35 -3.54 -0.97
C GLU A 119 17.51 -2.55 -0.69
N LYS A 120 17.65 -1.50 -1.50
CA LYS A 120 18.68 -0.44 -1.35
C LYS A 120 18.17 0.72 -0.50
N GLY A 121 16.93 0.65 -0.01
CA GLY A 121 16.29 1.70 0.78
C GLY A 121 15.70 2.84 -0.04
N GLY A 122 15.67 2.72 -1.37
CA GLY A 122 14.98 3.67 -2.25
C GLY A 122 13.47 3.52 -2.17
N ILE A 123 12.74 4.61 -2.27
CA ILE A 123 11.29 4.67 -2.07
C ILE A 123 10.61 4.89 -3.41
N TYR A 124 9.79 3.94 -3.84
CA TYR A 124 8.80 4.16 -4.89
C TYR A 124 7.51 4.65 -4.26
N PHE A 125 6.88 5.67 -4.85
CA PHE A 125 5.59 6.16 -4.36
C PHE A 125 4.74 6.69 -5.48
N THR A 126 3.42 6.58 -5.30
CA THR A 126 2.41 7.11 -6.20
C THR A 126 2.00 8.51 -5.76
N ASP A 127 1.77 9.40 -6.73
CA ASP A 127 1.41 10.80 -6.47
C ASP A 127 0.18 11.22 -7.29
N PRO A 128 -1.00 10.60 -7.02
CA PRO A 128 -2.25 11.01 -7.65
C PRO A 128 -2.76 12.33 -7.06
N TYR A 129 -3.67 12.98 -7.76
CA TYR A 129 -4.36 14.16 -7.26
C TYR A 129 -5.80 13.80 -6.85
N TYR A 130 -6.05 13.86 -5.54
CA TYR A 130 -7.38 13.83 -4.97
C TYR A 130 -7.62 15.16 -4.24
N GLN A 131 -8.48 16.03 -4.78
CA GLN A 131 -8.78 17.30 -4.12
C GLN A 131 -9.28 17.05 -2.68
N ARG A 132 -8.66 17.72 -1.73
CA ARG A 132 -9.03 17.65 -0.31
C ARG A 132 -9.60 18.98 0.16
N ASP A 133 -10.60 18.94 1.05
CA ASP A 133 -11.23 20.14 1.61
C ASP A 133 -10.30 20.92 2.52
N TYR A 134 -9.33 20.22 3.16
CA TYR A 134 -8.32 20.81 4.03
C TYR A 134 -7.12 21.42 3.28
N TRP A 135 -7.09 21.36 1.93
CA TRP A 135 -6.08 22.03 1.13
C TRP A 135 -6.58 23.42 0.64
N ASP A 136 -5.74 24.43 0.77
CA ASP A 136 -6.02 25.75 0.21
C ASP A 136 -6.01 25.75 -1.33
N ARG A 137 -5.14 24.93 -1.93
CA ARG A 137 -5.05 24.76 -3.39
C ARG A 137 -6.26 24.02 -3.95
N LYS A 138 -6.69 24.44 -5.16
CA LYS A 138 -7.83 23.83 -5.89
C LYS A 138 -7.42 23.14 -7.19
N LYS A 139 -6.11 23.02 -7.45
CA LYS A 139 -5.52 22.32 -8.61
C LYS A 139 -4.14 21.80 -8.27
N PRO A 140 -3.63 20.80 -9.00
CA PRO A 140 -2.27 20.30 -8.83
C PRO A 140 -1.24 21.36 -9.27
N GLU A 141 -0.07 21.38 -8.60
CA GLU A 141 1.08 22.18 -9.04
C GLU A 141 1.92 21.43 -10.07
N ILE A 142 1.92 20.10 -10.00
CA ILE A 142 2.63 19.21 -10.94
C ILE A 142 1.61 18.65 -11.93
N ALA A 143 1.88 18.83 -13.21
CA ALA A 143 1.05 18.28 -14.27
C ALA A 143 1.16 16.76 -14.35
N GLY A 144 0.04 16.08 -14.58
CA GLY A 144 -0.05 14.62 -14.62
C GLY A 144 0.06 13.98 -13.23
N GLN A 145 -0.28 12.71 -13.18
CA GLN A 145 -0.21 11.90 -11.96
C GLN A 145 0.88 10.86 -12.17
N LYS A 146 1.79 10.73 -11.23
CA LYS A 146 3.09 10.09 -11.49
C LYS A 146 3.43 9.04 -10.44
N VAL A 147 4.33 8.15 -10.83
CA VAL A 147 5.09 7.31 -9.90
C VAL A 147 6.50 7.87 -9.86
N TYR A 148 7.01 8.06 -8.65
CA TYR A 148 8.35 8.55 -8.39
C TYR A 148 9.22 7.48 -7.74
N TYR A 149 10.53 7.62 -7.90
CA TYR A 149 11.53 6.93 -7.12
C TYR A 149 12.42 7.96 -6.41
N LEU A 150 12.44 7.90 -5.08
CA LEU A 150 13.36 8.69 -4.26
C LEU A 150 14.52 7.80 -3.82
N PRO A 151 15.74 8.01 -4.36
CA PRO A 151 16.90 7.22 -3.97
C PRO A 151 17.22 7.39 -2.48
N PHE A 152 17.70 6.33 -1.84
CA PHE A 152 18.14 6.39 -0.46
C PHE A 152 19.25 7.42 -0.23
N GLY A 153 19.18 8.17 0.87
CA GLY A 153 20.20 9.12 1.31
C GLY A 153 19.74 10.58 1.32
N LYS A 154 20.37 11.36 2.19
CA LYS A 154 20.03 12.78 2.40
C LYS A 154 20.28 13.61 1.13
N GLY A 155 19.34 14.51 0.82
CA GLY A 155 19.44 15.46 -0.30
C GLY A 155 19.32 14.82 -1.69
N LYS A 156 18.88 13.57 -1.78
CA LYS A 156 18.57 12.94 -3.06
C LYS A 156 17.31 13.56 -3.67
N LYS A 157 17.31 13.69 -4.98
CA LYS A 157 16.14 14.16 -5.73
C LYS A 157 15.33 12.98 -6.23
N PRO A 158 14.00 13.03 -6.19
CA PRO A 158 13.17 12.02 -6.80
C PRO A 158 13.27 12.08 -8.32
N ILE A 159 13.10 10.94 -8.95
CA ILE A 159 13.00 10.82 -10.40
C ILE A 159 11.61 10.31 -10.76
N VAL A 160 11.03 10.81 -11.84
CA VAL A 160 9.80 10.25 -12.41
C VAL A 160 10.14 8.91 -13.05
N VAL A 161 9.41 7.86 -12.69
CA VAL A 161 9.64 6.50 -13.21
C VAL A 161 8.46 5.97 -14.03
N ALA A 162 7.25 6.54 -13.84
CA ALA A 162 6.10 6.37 -14.73
C ALA A 162 5.25 7.65 -14.70
N ASP A 163 4.77 8.11 -15.86
CA ASP A 163 3.98 9.34 -16.04
C ASP A 163 2.83 9.18 -17.04
N ASP A 164 2.56 7.95 -17.43
CA ASP A 164 1.53 7.56 -18.39
C ASP A 164 0.29 6.92 -17.75
N LEU A 165 0.21 6.95 -16.41
CA LEU A 165 -0.94 6.47 -15.64
C LEU A 165 -1.99 7.59 -15.46
N THR A 166 -3.26 7.20 -15.29
CA THR A 166 -4.34 8.16 -15.07
C THR A 166 -4.50 8.50 -13.61
N LYS A 167 -4.54 7.48 -12.73
CA LYS A 167 -4.63 7.68 -11.27
C LYS A 167 -3.93 6.54 -10.53
N PRO A 168 -2.57 6.58 -10.50
CA PRO A 168 -1.80 5.58 -9.79
C PRO A 168 -2.13 5.62 -8.30
N ASN A 169 -2.38 4.47 -7.70
CA ASN A 169 -2.77 4.34 -6.30
C ASN A 169 -1.86 3.31 -5.61
N GLY A 170 -2.34 2.11 -5.30
CA GLY A 170 -1.54 1.10 -4.63
C GLY A 170 -0.26 0.72 -5.39
N ILE A 171 0.81 0.43 -4.65
CA ILE A 171 2.13 0.12 -5.20
C ILE A 171 2.84 -0.92 -4.33
N VAL A 172 3.43 -1.95 -4.95
CA VAL A 172 4.23 -2.96 -4.24
C VAL A 172 5.29 -3.57 -5.13
N GLY A 173 6.46 -3.85 -4.58
CA GLY A 173 7.51 -4.59 -5.28
C GLY A 173 7.39 -6.10 -5.10
N SER A 174 7.88 -6.86 -6.09
CA SER A 174 7.99 -8.32 -5.96
C SER A 174 9.02 -8.72 -4.90
N PRO A 175 8.88 -9.92 -4.28
CA PRO A 175 9.79 -10.39 -3.23
C PRO A 175 11.27 -10.44 -3.65
N ASP A 176 11.52 -10.66 -4.93
CA ASP A 176 12.86 -10.74 -5.51
C ASP A 176 13.39 -9.37 -6.02
N GLY A 177 12.65 -8.29 -5.77
CA GLY A 177 13.01 -6.93 -6.16
C GLY A 177 13.07 -6.68 -7.68
N ARG A 178 12.59 -7.62 -8.51
CA ARG A 178 12.66 -7.49 -9.98
C ARG A 178 11.51 -6.71 -10.59
N TYR A 179 10.36 -6.72 -9.95
CA TYR A 179 9.14 -6.14 -10.49
C TYR A 179 8.52 -5.14 -9.51
N LEU A 180 7.92 -4.12 -10.05
CA LEU A 180 7.04 -3.19 -9.35
C LEU A 180 5.63 -3.32 -9.92
N TYR A 181 4.64 -3.49 -9.06
CA TYR A 181 3.24 -3.48 -9.42
C TYR A 181 2.63 -2.14 -9.01
N VAL A 182 1.87 -1.54 -9.92
CA VAL A 182 1.16 -0.27 -9.68
C VAL A 182 -0.26 -0.40 -10.19
N ALA A 183 -1.21 -0.13 -9.33
CA ALA A 183 -2.62 -0.07 -9.70
C ALA A 183 -2.97 1.33 -10.23
N ASP A 184 -3.64 1.38 -11.38
CA ASP A 184 -4.29 2.57 -11.91
C ASP A 184 -5.80 2.41 -11.69
N ILE A 185 -6.29 3.02 -10.62
CA ILE A 185 -7.67 2.81 -10.18
C ILE A 185 -8.68 3.37 -11.20
N GLU A 186 -8.35 4.46 -11.87
CA GLU A 186 -9.26 5.10 -12.84
C GLU A 186 -9.28 4.34 -14.18
N ARG A 187 -8.15 3.77 -14.61
CA ARG A 187 -8.11 2.89 -15.79
C ARG A 187 -8.62 1.49 -15.51
N ASN A 188 -8.87 1.16 -14.27
CA ASN A 188 -9.25 -0.19 -13.82
C ASN A 188 -8.24 -1.26 -14.27
N LYS A 189 -6.93 -0.98 -14.08
CA LYS A 189 -5.84 -1.86 -14.47
C LYS A 189 -4.75 -1.90 -13.42
N THR A 190 -4.07 -3.04 -13.32
CA THR A 190 -2.83 -3.17 -12.56
C THR A 190 -1.69 -3.50 -13.50
N TYR A 191 -0.66 -2.67 -13.44
CA TYR A 191 0.53 -2.75 -14.29
C TYR A 191 1.70 -3.37 -13.55
N ARG A 192 2.53 -4.10 -14.26
CA ARG A 192 3.82 -4.59 -13.80
C ARG A 192 4.92 -3.92 -14.61
N TYR A 193 5.92 -3.43 -13.91
CA TYR A 193 7.15 -2.85 -14.46
C TYR A 193 8.34 -3.71 -14.07
N VAL A 194 9.38 -3.73 -14.92
CA VAL A 194 10.68 -4.30 -14.56
C VAL A 194 11.53 -3.22 -13.89
N ILE A 195 12.00 -3.48 -12.67
CA ILE A 195 12.89 -2.58 -11.95
C ILE A 195 14.30 -2.68 -12.56
N GLN A 196 14.83 -1.53 -12.97
CA GLN A 196 16.14 -1.36 -13.57
C GLN A 196 17.13 -0.73 -12.57
N SER A 197 18.39 -0.60 -13.00
CA SER A 197 19.40 0.10 -12.22
C SER A 197 18.97 1.53 -11.87
N LYS A 198 19.36 2.00 -10.67
CA LYS A 198 19.05 3.34 -10.15
C LYS A 198 17.55 3.64 -10.04
N GLY A 199 16.74 2.61 -9.77
CA GLY A 199 15.31 2.74 -9.56
C GLY A 199 14.46 3.04 -10.80
N LYS A 200 15.05 3.05 -12.00
CA LYS A 200 14.31 3.24 -13.24
C LYS A 200 13.38 2.04 -13.51
N LEU A 201 12.29 2.30 -14.19
CA LEU A 201 11.37 1.27 -14.64
C LEU A 201 11.46 1.10 -16.15
N SER A 202 11.21 -0.11 -16.63
CA SER A 202 11.04 -0.39 -18.06
C SER A 202 9.88 -1.38 -18.27
N SER A 203 9.41 -1.45 -19.52
CA SER A 203 8.44 -2.47 -19.96
C SER A 203 7.18 -2.54 -19.11
N GLN A 204 6.35 -1.51 -19.22
CA GLN A 204 5.00 -1.56 -18.68
C GLN A 204 4.19 -2.70 -19.33
N THR A 205 3.58 -3.53 -18.51
CA THR A 205 2.66 -4.58 -18.95
C THR A 205 1.42 -4.55 -18.07
N ALA A 206 0.23 -4.40 -18.65
CA ALA A 206 -1.00 -4.65 -17.93
C ALA A 206 -1.09 -6.15 -17.64
N VAL A 207 -1.08 -6.52 -16.35
CA VAL A 207 -1.13 -7.93 -15.95
C VAL A 207 -2.49 -8.33 -15.42
N ILE A 208 -3.29 -7.36 -14.96
CA ILE A 208 -4.65 -7.60 -14.44
C ILE A 208 -5.54 -6.46 -14.95
N GLU A 209 -6.67 -6.82 -15.57
CA GLU A 209 -7.74 -5.90 -16.00
C GLU A 209 -8.65 -5.55 -14.80
N HIS A 210 -8.02 -5.10 -13.72
CA HIS A 210 -8.65 -4.67 -12.47
C HIS A 210 -7.71 -3.67 -11.79
N GLY A 211 -8.24 -2.49 -11.49
CA GLY A 211 -7.57 -1.48 -10.67
C GLY A 211 -7.71 -1.81 -9.18
N SER A 212 -6.99 -1.07 -8.35
CA SER A 212 -7.03 -1.27 -6.91
C SER A 212 -6.75 0.05 -6.19
N ASP A 213 -7.29 0.18 -4.99
CA ASP A 213 -6.88 1.21 -4.05
C ASP A 213 -5.51 0.82 -3.47
N GLY A 214 -5.45 -0.15 -2.57
CA GLY A 214 -4.20 -0.74 -2.09
C GLY A 214 -3.93 -2.11 -2.68
N LEU A 215 -2.71 -2.60 -2.58
CA LEU A 215 -2.36 -3.97 -2.98
C LEU A 215 -1.17 -4.54 -2.19
N THR A 216 -1.13 -5.86 -2.10
CA THR A 216 0.00 -6.58 -1.53
C THR A 216 0.27 -7.89 -2.28
N LEU A 217 1.41 -8.52 -1.98
CA LEU A 217 1.80 -9.82 -2.54
C LEU A 217 2.01 -10.86 -1.45
N ASP A 218 1.77 -12.12 -1.78
CA ASP A 218 2.26 -13.24 -0.97
C ASP A 218 3.60 -13.80 -1.47
N SER A 219 4.17 -14.72 -0.72
CA SER A 219 5.45 -15.36 -1.03
C SER A 219 5.42 -16.22 -2.29
N GLN A 220 4.25 -16.56 -2.81
CA GLN A 220 4.07 -17.27 -4.08
C GLN A 220 3.92 -16.29 -5.27
N GLY A 221 3.90 -14.98 -5.00
CA GLY A 221 3.70 -13.92 -5.96
C GLY A 221 2.23 -13.72 -6.36
N ASN A 222 1.28 -14.26 -5.60
CA ASN A 222 -0.11 -13.92 -5.81
C ASN A 222 -0.36 -12.47 -5.41
N ILE A 223 -1.24 -11.80 -6.15
CA ILE A 223 -1.49 -10.36 -6.06
C ILE A 223 -2.87 -10.17 -5.43
N TYR A 224 -2.92 -9.40 -4.34
CA TYR A 224 -4.12 -9.10 -3.59
C TYR A 224 -4.53 -7.66 -3.90
N LEU A 225 -5.67 -7.47 -4.54
CA LEU A 225 -6.21 -6.17 -4.94
C LEU A 225 -7.43 -5.82 -4.10
N THR A 226 -7.50 -4.59 -3.62
CA THR A 226 -8.62 -4.07 -2.84
C THR A 226 -9.61 -3.25 -3.68
N GLY A 227 -10.77 -2.98 -3.10
CA GLY A 227 -11.88 -2.26 -3.72
C GLY A 227 -13.21 -2.75 -3.14
N ARG A 228 -13.92 -3.66 -3.82
CA ARG A 228 -15.04 -4.40 -3.23
C ARG A 228 -14.49 -5.73 -2.71
N GLY A 229 -14.21 -5.80 -1.40
CA GLY A 229 -13.48 -6.92 -0.83
C GLY A 229 -12.02 -6.99 -1.28
N VAL A 230 -11.42 -8.18 -1.22
CA VAL A 230 -10.05 -8.43 -1.67
C VAL A 230 -10.04 -9.50 -2.74
N SER A 231 -9.71 -9.13 -3.98
CA SER A 231 -9.56 -10.05 -5.10
C SER A 231 -8.13 -10.57 -5.18
N ILE A 232 -7.95 -11.88 -5.29
CA ILE A 232 -6.65 -12.53 -5.30
C ILE A 232 -6.38 -13.08 -6.70
N TYR A 233 -5.26 -12.66 -7.28
CA TYR A 233 -4.83 -13.07 -8.61
C TYR A 233 -3.54 -13.88 -8.55
N SER A 234 -3.42 -14.87 -9.42
CA SER A 234 -2.15 -15.59 -9.62
C SER A 234 -1.09 -14.66 -10.23
N PRO A 235 0.20 -15.01 -10.19
CA PRO A 235 1.26 -14.26 -10.90
C PRO A 235 1.02 -14.12 -12.42
N LYS A 236 0.11 -14.91 -12.98
CA LYS A 236 -0.31 -14.85 -14.40
C LYS A 236 -1.50 -13.92 -14.64
N GLY A 237 -2.05 -13.30 -13.58
CA GLY A 237 -3.23 -12.44 -13.67
C GLY A 237 -4.58 -13.18 -13.70
N GLU A 238 -4.62 -14.47 -13.34
CA GLU A 238 -5.87 -15.23 -13.24
C GLU A 238 -6.49 -15.02 -11.85
N LEU A 239 -7.78 -14.71 -11.79
CA LEU A 239 -8.52 -14.63 -10.52
C LEU A 239 -8.56 -16.02 -9.86
N ILE A 240 -8.07 -16.12 -8.63
CA ILE A 240 -7.94 -17.38 -7.87
C ILE A 240 -8.66 -17.37 -6.52
N GLY A 241 -9.14 -16.22 -6.07
CA GLY A 241 -9.89 -16.07 -4.83
C GLY A 241 -10.48 -14.70 -4.67
N HIS A 242 -11.46 -14.60 -3.78
CA HIS A 242 -12.06 -13.33 -3.39
C HIS A 242 -12.50 -13.41 -1.93
N ILE A 243 -12.05 -12.46 -1.11
CA ILE A 243 -12.46 -12.32 0.29
C ILE A 243 -13.57 -11.28 0.34
N GLU A 244 -14.76 -11.72 0.71
CA GLU A 244 -15.91 -10.85 0.88
C GLU A 244 -15.73 -9.99 2.14
N ILE A 245 -15.87 -8.67 2.02
CA ILE A 245 -15.86 -7.71 3.12
C ILE A 245 -17.16 -6.93 3.07
N ASN A 246 -17.91 -6.96 4.18
CA ASN A 246 -19.20 -6.28 4.27
C ASN A 246 -19.02 -4.79 4.65
N GLU A 247 -18.26 -4.08 3.81
CA GLU A 247 -18.04 -2.62 3.89
C GLU A 247 -18.25 -1.99 2.50
N PRO A 248 -18.62 -0.71 2.43
CA PRO A 248 -18.78 -0.01 1.16
C PRO A 248 -17.51 -0.04 0.29
N TRP A 249 -16.35 0.03 0.93
CA TRP A 249 -15.05 0.05 0.27
C TRP A 249 -13.96 -0.61 1.11
N THR A 250 -13.14 -1.44 0.48
CA THR A 250 -11.91 -1.99 1.05
C THR A 250 -10.76 -1.18 0.48
N SER A 251 -10.06 -0.45 1.35
CA SER A 251 -9.06 0.53 0.95
C SER A 251 -7.68 -0.09 0.73
N ASN A 252 -7.17 -0.85 1.71
CA ASN A 252 -5.82 -1.37 1.59
C ASN A 252 -5.64 -2.70 2.36
N VAL A 253 -4.48 -3.34 2.19
CA VAL A 253 -4.23 -4.69 2.70
C VAL A 253 -2.74 -4.94 2.90
N CYS A 254 -2.37 -5.61 4.01
CA CYS A 254 -1.01 -6.10 4.20
C CYS A 254 -1.00 -7.43 4.97
N PHE A 255 0.06 -8.19 4.82
CA PHE A 255 0.30 -9.37 5.65
C PHE A 255 0.99 -8.99 6.96
N GLY A 256 0.48 -9.51 8.08
CA GLY A 256 1.02 -9.31 9.42
C GLY A 256 1.00 -10.58 10.27
N GLY A 257 1.08 -10.39 11.60
CA GLY A 257 1.27 -11.47 12.54
C GLY A 257 2.73 -11.96 12.60
N LYS A 258 3.08 -12.73 13.62
CA LYS A 258 4.45 -13.22 13.85
C LYS A 258 5.00 -14.03 12.67
N ASP A 259 4.13 -14.81 12.02
CA ASP A 259 4.49 -15.68 10.90
C ASP A 259 4.19 -15.08 9.53
N ARG A 260 3.66 -13.84 9.49
CA ARG A 260 3.21 -13.15 8.25
C ARG A 260 2.10 -13.92 7.52
N THR A 261 1.26 -14.62 8.24
CA THR A 261 0.14 -15.39 7.68
C THR A 261 -1.23 -14.73 7.90
N ASP A 262 -1.28 -13.63 8.64
CA ASP A 262 -2.51 -12.89 8.88
C ASP A 262 -2.65 -11.77 7.84
N LEU A 263 -3.66 -11.85 6.99
CA LEU A 263 -4.00 -10.77 6.09
C LEU A 263 -4.83 -9.74 6.84
N PHE A 264 -4.24 -8.58 7.08
CA PHE A 264 -4.89 -7.43 7.69
C PHE A 264 -5.48 -6.55 6.59
N ILE A 265 -6.71 -6.12 6.77
CA ILE A 265 -7.52 -5.43 5.77
C ILE A 265 -8.11 -4.17 6.37
N THR A 266 -7.85 -3.03 5.75
CA THR A 266 -8.52 -1.76 6.06
C THR A 266 -9.72 -1.59 5.14
N ALA A 267 -10.88 -1.22 5.71
CA ALA A 267 -12.11 -1.14 4.93
C ALA A 267 -13.06 -0.09 5.54
N SER A 268 -13.24 1.03 4.84
CA SER A 268 -14.12 2.12 5.27
C SER A 268 -13.84 2.51 6.73
N THR A 269 -14.79 2.32 7.64
CA THR A 269 -14.66 2.66 9.07
C THR A 269 -14.10 1.52 9.93
N ALA A 270 -13.69 0.40 9.31
CA ALA A 270 -13.36 -0.83 10.01
C ALA A 270 -11.99 -1.40 9.61
N ILE A 271 -11.51 -2.31 10.44
CA ILE A 271 -10.34 -3.15 10.18
C ILE A 271 -10.69 -4.62 10.42
N TYR A 272 -10.17 -5.48 9.56
CA TYR A 272 -10.39 -6.92 9.59
C TYR A 272 -9.06 -7.68 9.57
N CYS A 273 -9.13 -8.95 9.97
CA CYS A 273 -8.02 -9.88 9.86
C CYS A 273 -8.54 -11.25 9.45
N ILE A 274 -7.83 -11.92 8.54
CA ILE A 274 -8.13 -13.29 8.13
C ILE A 274 -6.83 -14.12 8.06
N PRO A 275 -6.79 -15.31 8.69
CA PRO A 275 -5.66 -16.22 8.55
C PRO A 275 -5.56 -16.79 7.14
N MET A 276 -4.35 -16.74 6.57
CA MET A 276 -4.06 -17.24 5.24
C MET A 276 -3.20 -18.50 5.30
N ARG A 277 -3.32 -19.35 4.27
CA ARG A 277 -2.47 -20.56 4.09
C ARG A 277 -1.18 -20.26 3.32
N THR A 278 -0.89 -19.00 3.09
CA THR A 278 0.33 -18.48 2.48
C THR A 278 0.91 -17.38 3.36
N LYS A 279 2.15 -16.98 3.10
CA LYS A 279 2.81 -15.92 3.84
C LYS A 279 2.94 -14.67 2.98
N GLY A 280 2.86 -13.52 3.60
CA GLY A 280 3.26 -12.28 2.97
C GLY A 280 4.76 -12.22 2.68
N VAL A 281 5.13 -11.29 1.82
CA VAL A 281 6.52 -10.93 1.58
C VAL A 281 7.04 -10.03 2.71
N LYS A 282 8.35 -10.09 2.95
CA LYS A 282 9.02 -9.28 3.97
C LYS A 282 9.24 -7.87 3.47
#